data_4b476cb7741e7f57b9c39d1b5c869478
#
_entry.id   4b476cb7741e7f57b9c39d1b5c869478
#
_cell.length_a   1.000
_cell.length_b   1.000
_cell.length_c   1.000
_cell.angle_alpha   90.00
_cell.angle_beta   90.00
_cell.angle_gamma   90.00
#
_symmetry.space_group_name_H-M   'P 1'
#
loop_
_entity.id
_entity.type
_entity.pdbx_description
1 polymer ?
#
loop_
_entity_poly.entity_id
_entity_poly.type
_entity_poly.pdbx_seq_one_letter_code
_entity_poly.pdbx_strand_id
1 'polypeptide(L)'
;LNDAFTVAHEMGHTMHTVLSNESQPFATSSYSIFVAEVASMTNESLLRDRLLDLEEDPGRRITLLQHAIDDIAAGFYRQAMFAAFELDAHRAVEQGRPITAEVLQEIYLQSLAAFFGNALDDQEWYRNTWARIPHFYGSPYYVFQYATSKAAAVLIHRRMTEGDGGERSATVEAYLELLRSGGNDHPISQLQKAGIDFTTTEPTEALVAEMNSLVDRLETELTRLNG
;
A
#
# COMPACT_ATOMS: atom_id res chain seq x y z
N LEU A 1 -5.34 15.88 -10.21
CA LEU A 1 -4.53 14.67 -10.15
C LEU A 1 -5.13 13.66 -9.19
N ASN A 2 -5.36 13.99 -7.92
CA ASN A 2 -5.92 13.09 -6.92
C ASN A 2 -7.22 12.42 -7.38
N ASP A 3 -8.15 13.16 -7.96
CA ASP A 3 -9.43 12.61 -8.45
C ASP A 3 -9.22 11.53 -9.53
N ALA A 4 -8.21 11.67 -10.38
CA ALA A 4 -7.89 10.65 -11.39
C ALA A 4 -7.39 9.36 -10.75
N PHE A 5 -6.53 9.45 -9.73
CA PHE A 5 -6.09 8.28 -8.97
C PHE A 5 -7.20 7.66 -8.14
N THR A 6 -8.09 8.48 -7.54
CA THR A 6 -9.30 7.96 -6.88
C THR A 6 -10.17 7.16 -7.84
N VAL A 7 -10.41 7.67 -9.05
CA VAL A 7 -11.17 6.93 -10.07
C VAL A 7 -10.46 5.62 -10.44
N ALA A 8 -9.14 5.64 -10.64
CA ALA A 8 -8.38 4.43 -10.91
C ALA A 8 -8.47 3.41 -9.77
N HIS A 9 -8.39 3.87 -8.53
CA HIS A 9 -8.58 3.08 -7.33
C HIS A 9 -9.93 2.37 -7.33
N GLU A 10 -11.02 3.11 -7.46
CA GLU A 10 -12.39 2.58 -7.48
C GLU A 10 -12.63 1.65 -8.68
N MET A 11 -12.00 1.92 -9.82
CA MET A 11 -12.06 1.03 -10.98
C MET A 11 -11.35 -0.30 -10.71
N GLY A 12 -10.26 -0.31 -9.92
CA GLY A 12 -9.62 -1.53 -9.46
C GLY A 12 -10.57 -2.41 -8.64
N HIS A 13 -11.28 -1.82 -7.68
CA HIS A 13 -12.33 -2.52 -6.91
C HIS A 13 -13.47 -3.01 -7.82
N THR A 14 -13.89 -2.18 -8.77
CA THR A 14 -14.94 -2.54 -9.74
C THR A 14 -14.54 -3.77 -10.56
N MET A 15 -13.32 -3.79 -11.10
CA MET A 15 -12.79 -4.93 -11.87
C MET A 15 -12.72 -6.19 -11.00
N HIS A 16 -12.25 -6.08 -9.77
CA HIS A 16 -12.21 -7.19 -8.82
C HIS A 16 -13.62 -7.75 -8.58
N THR A 17 -14.58 -6.88 -8.28
CA THR A 17 -15.97 -7.26 -8.03
C THR A 17 -16.61 -7.96 -9.23
N VAL A 18 -16.42 -7.41 -10.44
CA VAL A 18 -16.97 -8.00 -11.67
C VAL A 18 -16.38 -9.40 -11.90
N LEU A 19 -15.05 -9.53 -11.90
CA LEU A 19 -14.38 -10.81 -12.15
C LEU A 19 -14.72 -11.86 -11.09
N SER A 20 -14.80 -11.46 -9.83
CA SER A 20 -15.21 -12.35 -8.74
C SER A 20 -16.66 -12.83 -8.91
N ASN A 21 -17.60 -11.91 -9.18
CA ASN A 21 -19.01 -12.26 -9.35
C ASN A 21 -19.27 -13.14 -10.58
N GLU A 22 -18.50 -12.98 -11.65
CA GLU A 22 -18.61 -13.80 -12.86
C GLU A 22 -18.02 -15.22 -12.65
N SER A 23 -17.06 -15.36 -11.75
CA SER A 23 -16.28 -16.60 -11.59
C SER A 23 -16.68 -17.41 -10.37
N GLN A 24 -17.31 -16.79 -9.37
CA GLN A 24 -17.65 -17.44 -8.08
C GLN A 24 -19.16 -17.55 -7.87
N PRO A 25 -19.62 -18.62 -7.19
CA PRO A 25 -20.98 -18.66 -6.69
C PRO A 25 -21.20 -17.58 -5.62
N PHE A 26 -22.43 -17.14 -5.43
CA PHE A 26 -22.80 -16.07 -4.48
C PHE A 26 -22.17 -16.21 -3.08
N ALA A 27 -22.05 -17.43 -2.58
CA ALA A 27 -21.50 -17.68 -1.25
C ALA A 27 -20.01 -17.34 -1.10
N THR A 28 -19.25 -17.32 -2.19
CA THR A 28 -17.80 -17.06 -2.23
C THR A 28 -17.41 -15.90 -3.15
N SER A 29 -18.36 -15.13 -3.67
CA SER A 29 -18.06 -14.00 -4.54
C SER A 29 -17.52 -12.78 -3.79
N SER A 30 -17.76 -12.65 -2.49
CA SER A 30 -17.16 -11.62 -1.66
C SER A 30 -15.73 -11.97 -1.28
N TYR A 31 -14.82 -11.03 -1.41
CA TYR A 31 -13.41 -11.19 -1.07
C TYR A 31 -13.05 -10.38 0.18
N SER A 32 -11.95 -10.75 0.84
CA SER A 32 -11.49 -10.05 2.05
C SER A 32 -10.84 -8.72 1.71
N ILE A 33 -10.89 -7.77 2.66
CA ILE A 33 -10.20 -6.49 2.54
C ILE A 33 -8.69 -6.66 2.34
N PHE A 34 -8.11 -7.74 2.86
CA PHE A 34 -6.69 -8.07 2.73
C PHE A 34 -6.23 -8.21 1.27
N VAL A 35 -7.12 -8.62 0.35
CA VAL A 35 -6.84 -8.71 -1.09
C VAL A 35 -7.55 -7.61 -1.91
N ALA A 36 -8.56 -6.95 -1.34
CA ALA A 36 -9.32 -5.93 -2.04
C ALA A 36 -8.46 -4.78 -2.53
N GLU A 37 -7.59 -4.27 -1.65
CA GLU A 37 -6.71 -3.13 -1.95
C GLU A 37 -5.56 -3.49 -2.91
N VAL A 38 -5.28 -4.77 -3.12
CA VAL A 38 -4.28 -5.19 -4.12
C VAL A 38 -4.73 -4.78 -5.52
N ALA A 39 -6.03 -4.94 -5.82
CA ALA A 39 -6.58 -4.57 -7.13
C ALA A 39 -6.56 -3.06 -7.36
N SER A 40 -7.04 -2.28 -6.40
CA SER A 40 -7.09 -0.82 -6.47
C SER A 40 -5.70 -0.21 -6.60
N MET A 41 -4.76 -0.61 -5.75
CA MET A 41 -3.39 -0.08 -5.73
C MET A 41 -2.55 -0.52 -6.94
N THR A 42 -2.81 -1.72 -7.49
CA THR A 42 -2.18 -2.13 -8.75
C THR A 42 -2.67 -1.25 -9.91
N ASN A 43 -3.97 -0.94 -9.95
CA ASN A 43 -4.54 -0.09 -10.99
C ASN A 43 -4.02 1.36 -10.92
N GLU A 44 -3.84 1.90 -9.72
CA GLU A 44 -3.16 3.20 -9.53
C GLU A 44 -1.74 3.20 -10.08
N SER A 45 -0.97 2.13 -9.82
CA SER A 45 0.41 2.01 -10.31
C SER A 45 0.48 1.95 -11.84
N LEU A 46 -0.45 1.23 -12.48
CA LEU A 46 -0.57 1.18 -13.94
C LEU A 46 -0.96 2.55 -14.54
N LEU A 47 -1.89 3.27 -13.90
CA LEU A 47 -2.24 4.64 -14.30
C LEU A 47 -1.05 5.58 -14.18
N ARG A 48 -0.32 5.54 -13.06
CA ARG A 48 0.89 6.34 -12.83
C ARG A 48 1.89 6.18 -13.98
N ASP A 49 2.22 4.94 -14.31
CA ASP A 49 3.21 4.67 -15.35
C ASP A 49 2.70 5.17 -16.71
N ARG A 50 1.42 4.94 -17.02
CA ARG A 50 0.83 5.45 -18.26
C ARG A 50 0.87 6.97 -18.35
N LEU A 51 0.61 7.68 -17.24
CA LEU A 51 0.70 9.14 -17.19
C LEU A 51 2.14 9.62 -17.37
N LEU A 52 3.12 8.96 -16.72
CA LEU A 52 4.55 9.28 -16.87
C LEU A 52 5.07 9.03 -18.29
N ASP A 53 4.55 8.02 -18.99
CA ASP A 53 4.90 7.74 -20.40
C ASP A 53 4.36 8.78 -21.37
N LEU A 54 3.23 9.39 -21.06
CA LEU A 54 2.57 10.37 -21.92
C LEU A 54 2.99 11.82 -21.62
N GLU A 55 3.51 12.08 -20.44
CA GLU A 55 3.83 13.43 -20.01
C GLU A 55 5.26 13.81 -20.43
N GLU A 56 5.37 14.92 -21.19
CA GLU A 56 6.65 15.45 -21.67
C GLU A 56 7.14 16.63 -20.83
N ASP A 57 6.25 17.34 -20.13
CA ASP A 57 6.60 18.49 -19.30
C ASP A 57 7.30 18.07 -18.01
N PRO A 58 8.55 18.52 -17.76
CA PRO A 58 9.31 18.10 -16.58
C PRO A 58 8.63 18.45 -15.26
N GLY A 59 7.96 19.60 -15.17
CA GLY A 59 7.26 20.03 -13.95
C GLY A 59 6.08 19.13 -13.61
N ARG A 60 5.33 18.67 -14.62
CA ARG A 60 4.24 17.73 -14.42
C ARG A 60 4.76 16.33 -14.10
N ARG A 61 5.87 15.90 -14.72
CA ARG A 61 6.55 14.64 -14.37
C ARG A 61 6.99 14.64 -12.91
N ILE A 62 7.59 15.74 -12.43
CA ILE A 62 7.95 15.92 -11.02
C ILE A 62 6.72 15.78 -10.12
N THR A 63 5.60 16.40 -10.50
CA THR A 63 4.35 16.30 -9.73
C THR A 63 3.82 14.85 -9.65
N LEU A 64 3.90 14.09 -10.74
CA LEU A 64 3.52 12.67 -10.78
C LEU A 64 4.43 11.80 -9.92
N LEU A 65 5.73 12.01 -9.98
CA LEU A 65 6.72 11.29 -9.18
C LEU A 65 6.58 11.59 -7.69
N GLN A 66 6.40 12.87 -7.34
CA GLN A 66 6.14 13.27 -5.94
C GLN A 66 4.86 12.61 -5.41
N HIS A 67 3.77 12.62 -6.20
CA HIS A 67 2.53 11.95 -5.82
C HIS A 67 2.74 10.45 -5.57
N ALA A 68 3.53 9.76 -6.39
CA ALA A 68 3.83 8.34 -6.22
C ALA A 68 4.67 8.06 -4.95
N ILE A 69 5.63 8.92 -4.63
CA ILE A 69 6.43 8.83 -3.40
C ILE A 69 5.53 9.05 -2.17
N ASP A 70 4.68 10.08 -2.20
CA ASP A 70 3.74 10.39 -1.12
C ASP A 70 2.73 9.25 -0.91
N ASP A 71 2.28 8.61 -1.99
CA ASP A 71 1.37 7.47 -1.95
C ASP A 71 2.02 6.24 -1.27
N ILE A 72 3.28 5.90 -1.58
CA ILE A 72 4.00 4.83 -0.89
C ILE A 72 4.25 5.21 0.58
N ALA A 73 4.65 6.45 0.85
CA ALA A 73 4.87 6.92 2.23
C ALA A 73 3.60 6.83 3.07
N ALA A 74 2.45 7.19 2.49
CA ALA A 74 1.15 7.16 3.14
C ALA A 74 0.54 5.75 3.23
N GLY A 75 0.64 4.98 2.16
CA GLY A 75 -0.02 3.66 2.03
C GLY A 75 0.79 2.53 2.65
N PHE A 76 2.10 2.67 2.77
CA PHE A 76 2.95 1.64 3.39
C PHE A 76 3.59 2.10 4.70
N TYR A 77 4.52 3.05 4.68
CA TYR A 77 5.31 3.40 5.87
C TYR A 77 4.44 3.93 7.01
N ARG A 78 3.52 4.82 6.73
CA ARG A 78 2.60 5.34 7.74
C ARG A 78 1.64 4.27 8.27
N GLN A 79 1.14 3.38 7.42
CA GLN A 79 0.24 2.30 7.84
C GLN A 79 0.96 1.23 8.65
N ALA A 80 2.20 0.90 8.31
CA ALA A 80 3.05 0.02 9.10
C ALA A 80 3.35 0.62 10.48
N MET A 81 3.63 1.94 10.55
CA MET A 81 3.78 2.65 11.81
C MET A 81 2.49 2.63 12.65
N PHE A 82 1.33 2.86 12.02
CA PHE A 82 0.04 2.78 12.71
C PHE A 82 -0.23 1.37 13.25
N ALA A 83 0.12 0.34 12.49
CA ALA A 83 -0.01 -1.05 12.92
C ALA A 83 0.91 -1.36 14.11
N ALA A 84 2.15 -0.86 14.12
CA ALA A 84 3.06 -1.00 15.24
C ALA A 84 2.51 -0.29 16.50
N PHE A 85 2.04 0.94 16.36
CA PHE A 85 1.37 1.67 17.44
C PHE A 85 0.17 0.89 18.00
N GLU A 86 -0.71 0.40 17.14
CA GLU A 86 -1.90 -0.35 17.53
C GLU A 86 -1.53 -1.64 18.29
N LEU A 87 -0.56 -2.39 17.78
CA LEU A 87 -0.06 -3.60 18.42
C LEU A 87 0.51 -3.32 19.81
N ASP A 88 1.32 -2.27 19.96
CA ASP A 88 1.93 -1.92 21.24
C ASP A 88 0.91 -1.37 22.25
N ALA A 89 -0.11 -0.64 21.79
CA ALA A 89 -1.22 -0.22 22.62
C ALA A 89 -2.03 -1.43 23.14
N HIS A 90 -2.33 -2.42 22.29
CA HIS A 90 -3.00 -3.65 22.69
C HIS A 90 -2.16 -4.47 23.68
N ARG A 91 -0.87 -4.64 23.41
CA ARG A 91 0.08 -5.32 24.31
C ARG A 91 0.16 -4.66 25.67
N ALA A 92 0.12 -3.33 25.75
CA ALA A 92 0.09 -2.62 27.03
C ALA A 92 -1.15 -2.98 27.87
N VAL A 93 -2.33 -3.09 27.23
CA VAL A 93 -3.56 -3.57 27.90
C VAL A 93 -3.43 -5.02 28.38
N GLU A 94 -2.95 -5.90 27.53
CA GLU A 94 -2.75 -7.31 27.85
C GLU A 94 -1.80 -7.52 29.04
N GLN A 95 -0.83 -6.61 29.20
CA GLN A 95 0.10 -6.58 30.32
C GLN A 95 -0.46 -5.88 31.57
N GLY A 96 -1.71 -5.44 31.54
CA GLY A 96 -2.38 -4.77 32.66
C GLY A 96 -1.99 -3.30 32.83
N ARG A 97 -1.33 -2.67 31.85
CA ARG A 97 -1.01 -1.24 31.88
C ARG A 97 -2.28 -0.44 31.62
N PRO A 98 -2.64 0.55 32.48
CA PRO A 98 -3.77 1.43 32.20
C PRO A 98 -3.55 2.24 30.93
N ILE A 99 -4.56 2.31 30.08
CA ILE A 99 -4.52 3.11 28.84
C ILE A 99 -5.11 4.49 29.13
N THR A 100 -4.23 5.48 29.16
CA THR A 100 -4.58 6.90 29.23
C THR A 100 -4.12 7.60 27.94
N ALA A 101 -4.55 8.85 27.75
CA ALA A 101 -4.09 9.65 26.61
C ALA A 101 -2.55 9.80 26.60
N GLU A 102 -1.95 10.00 27.77
CA GLU A 102 -0.49 10.13 27.90
C GLU A 102 0.24 8.85 27.52
N VAL A 103 -0.28 7.69 27.91
CA VAL A 103 0.30 6.39 27.54
C VAL A 103 0.22 6.18 26.03
N LEU A 104 -0.91 6.49 25.40
CA LEU A 104 -1.07 6.40 23.96
C LEU A 104 -0.17 7.40 23.20
N GLN A 105 -0.01 8.61 23.71
CA GLN A 105 0.93 9.61 23.18
C GLN A 105 2.38 9.08 23.21
N GLU A 106 2.80 8.50 24.35
CA GLU A 106 4.13 7.91 24.50
C GLU A 106 4.37 6.80 23.46
N ILE A 107 3.46 5.83 23.36
CA ILE A 107 3.57 4.71 22.39
C ILE A 107 3.60 5.26 20.96
N TYR A 108 2.75 6.26 20.65
CA TYR A 108 2.70 6.85 19.32
C TYR A 108 4.00 7.56 18.94
N LEU A 109 4.57 8.36 19.84
CA LEU A 109 5.83 9.04 19.60
C LEU A 109 7.01 8.05 19.46
N GLN A 110 7.00 6.94 20.21
CA GLN A 110 8.00 5.87 20.04
C GLN A 110 7.89 5.24 18.65
N SER A 111 6.67 4.95 18.19
CA SER A 111 6.44 4.42 16.83
C SER A 111 6.86 5.42 15.77
N LEU A 112 6.53 6.69 15.95
CA LEU A 112 6.91 7.78 15.03
C LEU A 112 8.43 7.89 14.91
N ALA A 113 9.14 7.90 16.04
CA ALA A 113 10.60 7.97 16.08
C ALA A 113 11.26 6.74 15.42
N ALA A 114 10.69 5.55 15.62
CA ALA A 114 11.22 4.32 15.02
C ALA A 114 11.10 4.31 13.49
N PHE A 115 10.04 4.89 12.93
CA PHE A 115 9.79 4.87 11.49
C PHE A 115 10.37 6.08 10.74
N PHE A 116 10.39 7.25 11.36
CA PHE A 116 10.82 8.51 10.72
C PHE A 116 12.17 9.02 11.21
N GLY A 117 12.70 8.48 12.32
CA GLY A 117 13.99 8.91 12.87
C GLY A 117 14.03 10.42 13.06
N ASN A 118 15.03 11.06 12.47
CA ASN A 118 15.23 12.52 12.50
C ASN A 118 14.64 13.24 11.29
N ALA A 119 13.85 12.56 10.44
CA ALA A 119 13.26 13.17 9.25
C ALA A 119 12.09 14.12 9.55
N LEU A 120 11.53 14.05 10.75
CA LEU A 120 10.46 14.93 11.21
C LEU A 120 11.00 15.89 12.27
N ASP A 121 10.87 17.17 11.99
CA ASP A 121 11.05 18.23 12.99
C ASP A 121 9.86 18.22 13.95
N ASP A 122 10.13 18.51 15.23
CA ASP A 122 9.12 18.77 16.25
C ASP A 122 8.04 17.66 16.39
N GLN A 123 8.50 16.42 16.59
CA GLN A 123 7.65 15.22 16.68
C GLN A 123 6.51 15.36 17.73
N GLU A 124 6.68 16.21 18.74
CA GLU A 124 5.67 16.51 19.77
C GLU A 124 4.33 17.02 19.18
N TRP A 125 4.36 17.69 18.03
CA TRP A 125 3.14 18.14 17.36
C TRP A 125 2.25 16.98 16.89
N TYR A 126 2.85 15.82 16.64
CA TYR A 126 2.15 14.63 16.14
C TYR A 126 1.61 13.73 17.25
N ARG A 127 1.94 13.99 18.52
CA ARG A 127 1.61 13.14 19.69
C ARG A 127 0.14 12.72 19.80
N ASN A 128 -0.79 13.50 19.25
CA ASN A 128 -2.22 13.24 19.26
C ASN A 128 -2.77 12.73 17.92
N THR A 129 -1.95 12.46 16.91
CA THR A 129 -2.42 12.06 15.58
C THR A 129 -3.22 10.75 15.64
N TRP A 130 -2.87 9.82 16.51
CA TRP A 130 -3.61 8.58 16.74
C TRP A 130 -5.11 8.82 17.03
N ALA A 131 -5.45 9.90 17.73
CA ALA A 131 -6.81 10.18 18.16
C ALA A 131 -7.77 10.50 17.00
N ARG A 132 -7.27 10.90 15.83
CA ARG A 132 -8.06 11.18 14.63
C ARG A 132 -8.21 10.00 13.67
N ILE A 133 -7.59 8.84 13.98
CA ILE A 133 -7.63 7.66 13.12
C ILE A 133 -8.81 6.77 13.52
N PRO A 134 -9.92 6.78 12.76
CA PRO A 134 -11.15 6.09 13.16
C PRO A 134 -10.99 4.57 13.25
N HIS A 135 -10.04 4.00 12.50
CA HIS A 135 -9.78 2.56 12.49
C HIS A 135 -9.42 2.01 13.87
N PHE A 136 -8.65 2.75 14.66
CA PHE A 136 -8.27 2.32 16.02
C PHE A 136 -9.45 2.15 16.99
N TYR A 137 -10.60 2.76 16.66
CA TYR A 137 -11.79 2.71 17.50
C TYR A 137 -12.86 1.73 16.98
N GLY A 138 -12.98 1.62 15.66
CA GLY A 138 -14.07 0.89 15.02
C GLY A 138 -13.67 -0.38 14.31
N SER A 139 -12.39 -0.55 14.01
CA SER A 139 -11.89 -1.65 13.19
C SER A 139 -10.48 -2.08 13.63
N PRO A 140 -10.36 -2.72 14.82
CA PRO A 140 -9.06 -3.15 15.34
C PRO A 140 -8.31 -4.05 14.36
N TYR A 141 -7.00 -3.89 14.28
CA TYR A 141 -6.12 -4.64 13.38
C TYR A 141 -6.50 -4.53 11.90
N TYR A 142 -6.98 -3.34 11.49
CA TYR A 142 -7.33 -3.09 10.10
C TYR A 142 -6.19 -2.44 9.31
N VAL A 143 -5.49 -1.46 9.90
CA VAL A 143 -4.56 -0.58 9.18
C VAL A 143 -3.36 -1.30 8.55
N PHE A 144 -2.89 -2.41 9.14
CA PHE A 144 -1.78 -3.18 8.57
C PHE A 144 -2.11 -3.72 7.17
N GLN A 145 -3.38 -3.95 6.87
CA GLN A 145 -3.84 -4.50 5.59
C GLN A 145 -3.55 -3.56 4.42
N TYR A 146 -3.54 -2.26 4.64
CA TYR A 146 -3.09 -1.30 3.63
C TYR A 146 -1.61 -1.48 3.28
N ALA A 147 -0.76 -1.64 4.30
CA ALA A 147 0.67 -1.84 4.08
C ALA A 147 0.97 -3.15 3.32
N THR A 148 0.34 -4.26 3.73
CA THR A 148 0.50 -5.55 3.04
C THR A 148 -0.03 -5.51 1.61
N SER A 149 -1.21 -4.93 1.39
CA SER A 149 -1.79 -4.77 0.05
C SER A 149 -0.92 -3.89 -0.85
N LYS A 150 -0.34 -2.80 -0.31
CA LYS A 150 0.57 -1.93 -1.07
C LYS A 150 1.83 -2.67 -1.50
N ALA A 151 2.45 -3.45 -0.60
CA ALA A 151 3.61 -4.25 -0.94
C ALA A 151 3.31 -5.32 -2.00
N ALA A 152 2.15 -5.99 -1.89
CA ALA A 152 1.70 -6.95 -2.90
C ALA A 152 1.45 -6.29 -4.26
N ALA A 153 0.74 -5.15 -4.29
CA ALA A 153 0.43 -4.42 -5.50
C ALA A 153 1.70 -3.95 -6.23
N VAL A 154 2.68 -3.42 -5.48
CA VAL A 154 3.98 -3.01 -6.05
C VAL A 154 4.74 -4.20 -6.61
N LEU A 155 4.79 -5.34 -5.93
CA LEU A 155 5.47 -6.54 -6.44
C LEU A 155 4.80 -7.05 -7.73
N ILE A 156 3.46 -7.12 -7.77
CA ILE A 156 2.71 -7.49 -8.97
C ILE A 156 3.01 -6.52 -10.11
N HIS A 157 2.91 -5.22 -9.86
CA HIS A 157 3.17 -4.18 -10.85
C HIS A 157 4.57 -4.28 -11.43
N ARG A 158 5.61 -4.44 -10.60
CA ARG A 158 6.99 -4.59 -11.05
C ARG A 158 7.19 -5.82 -11.93
N ARG A 159 6.65 -6.96 -11.54
CA ARG A 159 6.71 -8.18 -12.36
C ARG A 159 5.98 -8.05 -13.69
N MET A 160 4.88 -7.27 -13.72
CA MET A 160 4.15 -6.95 -14.96
C MET A 160 4.93 -6.02 -15.89
N THR A 161 5.78 -5.14 -15.36
CA THR A 161 6.45 -4.09 -16.13
C THR A 161 7.92 -4.37 -16.40
N GLU A 162 8.65 -4.95 -15.45
CA GLU A 162 10.10 -5.19 -15.50
C GLU A 162 10.46 -6.63 -15.93
N GLY A 163 9.57 -7.62 -15.74
CA GLY A 163 9.78 -9.01 -16.12
C GLY A 163 9.97 -9.22 -17.63
N ASP A 164 10.52 -10.35 -18.02
CA ASP A 164 10.53 -10.74 -19.44
C ASP A 164 9.10 -11.05 -19.96
N GLY A 165 8.96 -11.26 -21.26
CA GLY A 165 7.64 -11.47 -21.87
C GLY A 165 6.88 -12.68 -21.32
N GLY A 166 7.58 -13.74 -20.91
CA GLY A 166 7.00 -14.93 -20.28
C GLY A 166 6.54 -14.66 -18.85
N GLU A 167 7.39 -14.02 -18.06
CA GLU A 167 7.09 -13.64 -16.67
C GLU A 167 5.94 -12.63 -16.60
N ARG A 168 5.93 -11.62 -17.48
CA ARG A 168 4.83 -10.65 -17.56
C ARG A 168 3.49 -11.34 -17.79
N SER A 169 3.42 -12.22 -18.79
CA SER A 169 2.19 -12.93 -19.13
C SER A 169 1.72 -13.83 -17.99
N ALA A 170 2.63 -14.53 -17.33
CA ALA A 170 2.32 -15.36 -16.18
C ALA A 170 1.82 -14.53 -14.98
N THR A 171 2.45 -13.39 -14.73
CA THR A 171 2.03 -12.47 -13.64
C THR A 171 0.64 -11.88 -13.91
N VAL A 172 0.37 -11.45 -15.14
CA VAL A 172 -0.97 -10.94 -15.52
C VAL A 172 -2.03 -12.02 -15.30
N GLU A 173 -1.79 -13.25 -15.75
CA GLU A 173 -2.76 -14.34 -15.57
C GLU A 173 -2.97 -14.67 -14.09
N ALA A 174 -1.89 -14.79 -13.30
CA ALA A 174 -1.96 -15.04 -11.86
C ALA A 174 -2.72 -13.91 -11.12
N TYR A 175 -2.51 -12.66 -11.52
CA TYR A 175 -3.25 -11.52 -10.98
C TYR A 175 -4.74 -11.59 -11.35
N LEU A 176 -5.09 -11.88 -12.59
CA LEU A 176 -6.49 -12.04 -13.01
C LEU A 176 -7.16 -13.21 -12.28
N GLU A 177 -6.45 -14.32 -12.05
CA GLU A 177 -6.96 -15.43 -11.22
C GLU A 177 -7.18 -15.03 -9.77
N LEU A 178 -6.31 -14.18 -9.19
CA LEU A 178 -6.54 -13.59 -7.87
C LEU A 178 -7.86 -12.81 -7.84
N LEU A 179 -8.12 -11.95 -8.83
CA LEU A 179 -9.35 -11.18 -8.91
C LEU A 179 -10.60 -12.07 -9.12
N ARG A 180 -10.46 -13.20 -9.82
CA ARG A 180 -11.55 -14.18 -10.02
C ARG A 180 -11.80 -15.05 -8.79
N SER A 181 -10.87 -15.14 -7.86
CA SER A 181 -10.94 -16.09 -6.76
C SER A 181 -11.98 -15.74 -5.69
N GLY A 182 -12.43 -14.48 -5.61
CA GLY A 182 -13.37 -14.04 -4.58
C GLY A 182 -12.88 -14.39 -3.17
N GLY A 183 -13.74 -15.01 -2.37
CA GLY A 183 -13.43 -15.53 -1.05
C GLY A 183 -13.39 -17.07 -0.98
N ASN A 184 -12.92 -17.73 -2.04
CA ASN A 184 -12.91 -19.18 -2.14
C ASN A 184 -11.78 -19.86 -1.35
N ASP A 185 -10.82 -19.09 -0.82
CA ASP A 185 -9.70 -19.58 -0.02
C ASP A 185 -9.26 -18.50 0.99
N HIS A 186 -8.33 -18.85 1.88
CA HIS A 186 -7.72 -17.88 2.78
C HIS A 186 -6.90 -16.81 2.01
N PRO A 187 -6.95 -15.53 2.41
CA PRO A 187 -6.28 -14.44 1.70
C PRO A 187 -4.79 -14.66 1.44
N ILE A 188 -4.06 -15.19 2.42
CA ILE A 188 -2.63 -15.51 2.26
C ILE A 188 -2.42 -16.58 1.18
N SER A 189 -3.26 -17.64 1.18
CA SER A 189 -3.18 -18.70 0.15
C SER A 189 -3.51 -18.16 -1.24
N GLN A 190 -4.47 -17.24 -1.35
CA GLN A 190 -4.80 -16.59 -2.61
C GLN A 190 -3.63 -15.76 -3.14
N LEU A 191 -2.97 -14.98 -2.27
CA LEU A 191 -1.79 -14.20 -2.64
C LEU A 191 -0.60 -15.10 -3.02
N GLN A 192 -0.37 -16.20 -2.29
CA GLN A 192 0.67 -17.17 -2.65
C GLN A 192 0.44 -17.79 -4.03
N LYS A 193 -0.81 -18.10 -4.41
CA LYS A 193 -1.16 -18.56 -5.76
C LYS A 193 -0.90 -17.50 -6.83
N ALA A 194 -1.03 -16.22 -6.47
CA ALA A 194 -0.66 -15.09 -7.32
C ALA A 194 0.85 -14.78 -7.29
N GLY A 195 1.65 -15.62 -6.62
CA GLY A 195 3.10 -15.46 -6.52
C GLY A 195 3.56 -14.51 -5.43
N ILE A 196 2.69 -14.06 -4.53
CA ILE A 196 3.02 -13.16 -3.43
C ILE A 196 3.13 -13.94 -2.13
N ASP A 197 4.34 -14.07 -1.60
CA ASP A 197 4.59 -14.82 -0.36
C ASP A 197 5.07 -13.89 0.77
N PHE A 198 4.15 -13.58 1.69
CA PHE A 198 4.44 -12.78 2.88
C PHE A 198 5.19 -13.53 3.99
N THR A 199 5.55 -14.79 3.78
CA THR A 199 6.51 -15.49 4.67
C THR A 199 7.95 -15.12 4.34
N THR A 200 8.17 -14.41 3.23
CA THR A 200 9.46 -13.88 2.78
C THR A 200 9.49 -12.36 2.87
N THR A 201 10.68 -11.77 2.71
CA THR A 201 10.87 -10.31 2.65
C THR A 201 10.61 -9.71 1.26
N GLU A 202 10.43 -10.55 0.23
CA GLU A 202 10.34 -10.13 -1.17
C GLU A 202 9.31 -9.01 -1.43
N PRO A 203 8.05 -9.07 -0.94
CA PRO A 203 7.09 -7.99 -1.19
C PRO A 203 7.55 -6.65 -0.62
N THR A 204 8.18 -6.65 0.56
CA THR A 204 8.70 -5.43 1.21
C THR A 204 9.94 -4.92 0.49
N GLU A 205 10.86 -5.81 0.08
CA GLU A 205 12.06 -5.45 -0.69
C GLU A 205 11.69 -4.85 -2.04
N ALA A 206 10.70 -5.40 -2.73
CA ALA A 206 10.18 -4.83 -3.97
C ALA A 206 9.63 -3.41 -3.79
N LEU A 207 8.89 -3.17 -2.70
CA LEU A 207 8.36 -1.84 -2.38
C LEU A 207 9.48 -0.84 -2.06
N VAL A 208 10.48 -1.24 -1.29
CA VAL A 208 11.65 -0.38 -0.99
C VAL A 208 12.42 -0.05 -2.27
N ALA A 209 12.61 -1.03 -3.15
CA ALA A 209 13.26 -0.82 -4.44
C ALA A 209 12.47 0.14 -5.36
N GLU A 210 11.13 0.02 -5.36
CA GLU A 210 10.26 0.96 -6.09
C GLU A 210 10.38 2.37 -5.54
N MET A 211 10.35 2.55 -4.21
CA MET A 211 10.52 3.85 -3.57
C MET A 211 11.85 4.51 -3.97
N ASN A 212 12.95 3.76 -3.92
CA ASN A 212 14.26 4.25 -4.35
C ASN A 212 14.27 4.65 -5.83
N SER A 213 13.69 3.82 -6.70
CA SER A 213 13.57 4.13 -8.14
C SER A 213 12.79 5.42 -8.39
N LEU A 214 11.70 5.65 -7.67
CA LEU A 214 10.91 6.88 -7.80
C LEU A 214 11.70 8.12 -7.33
N VAL A 215 12.46 7.99 -6.24
CA VAL A 215 13.34 9.09 -5.76
C VAL A 215 14.43 9.40 -6.77
N ASP A 216 15.13 8.40 -7.31
CA ASP A 216 16.18 8.59 -8.32
C ASP A 216 15.62 9.27 -9.59
N ARG A 217 14.41 8.87 -10.01
CA ARG A 217 13.72 9.50 -11.15
C ARG A 217 13.34 10.94 -10.85
N LEU A 218 12.85 11.23 -9.65
CA LEU A 218 12.52 12.58 -9.21
C LEU A 218 13.77 13.49 -9.21
N GLU A 219 14.90 13.03 -8.67
CA GLU A 219 16.17 13.75 -8.68
C GLU A 219 16.65 14.05 -10.11
N THR A 220 16.47 13.08 -11.02
CA THR A 220 16.80 13.24 -12.43
C THR A 220 15.97 14.37 -13.08
N GLU A 221 14.65 14.38 -12.87
CA GLU A 221 13.77 15.42 -13.44
C GLU A 221 14.03 16.79 -12.81
N LEU A 222 14.31 16.86 -11.50
CA LEU A 222 14.71 18.12 -10.84
C LEU A 222 16.01 18.68 -11.41
N THR A 223 16.98 17.83 -11.70
CA THR A 223 18.24 18.24 -12.33
C THR A 223 18.01 18.80 -13.74
N ARG A 224 17.13 18.16 -14.53
CA ARG A 224 16.74 18.65 -15.87
C ARG A 224 16.04 19.99 -15.85
N LEU A 225 15.23 20.25 -14.81
CA LEU A 225 14.49 21.50 -14.70
C LEU A 225 15.40 22.70 -14.33
N ASN A 226 16.51 22.43 -13.62
CA ASN A 226 17.44 23.45 -13.12
C ASN A 226 18.67 23.70 -14.04
N GLY A 227 18.87 22.92 -15.08
CA GLY A 227 19.97 23.04 -16.03
C GLY A 227 19.54 23.62 -17.35
#